data_b0cc26048ccac6faebc64d60758c9dbc
#
_entry.id   b0cc26048ccac6faebc64d60758c9dbc
#
_cell.length_a   1.000
_cell.length_b   1.000
_cell.length_c   1.000
_cell.angle_alpha   90.00
_cell.angle_beta   90.00
_cell.angle_gamma   90.00
#
_symmetry.space_group_name_H-M   'P 1'
#
loop_
_entity.id
_entity.type
_entity.pdbx_description
1 polymer ?
#
loop_
_entity_poly.entity_id
_entity_poly.type
_entity_poly.pdbx_seq_one_letter_code
_entity_poly.pdbx_strand_id
1 'polypeptide(L)'
;MNPVYDKLLKCYESVKQKIDFRPEVAIVLGSGLGDYANDIRVEAELDYHDIEGFPVSTVPGHAGKFIFGYVGEVPVVCMKGRVHYYEGYPISDVVLPTRLMKLMGAKVLFLTNASGGINPSFTAGDFMMLTDHVSLWAPNPLIGANIDELGVRFPDMTHVYDEDLQELIREAAKEQGINLKEGIYAQLTGPSFESPAEIRLLHKLDVDAVGMSTVVEAIAANHMGCLLYTSPSPRDRSVS
;
A
#
# COMPACT_ATOMS: atom_id res chain seq x y z
N MET A 1 23.86 12.26 -8.86
CA MET A 1 22.77 11.29 -8.91
C MET A 1 21.80 11.61 -7.77
N ASN A 2 20.53 11.28 -7.88
CA ASN A 2 19.56 11.60 -6.82
C ASN A 2 19.74 10.61 -5.64
N PRO A 3 19.97 11.07 -4.39
CA PRO A 3 20.29 10.18 -3.26
C PRO A 3 19.17 9.19 -2.93
N VAL A 4 17.91 9.54 -3.23
CA VAL A 4 16.77 8.62 -3.04
C VAL A 4 16.83 7.48 -4.05
N TYR A 5 17.21 7.79 -5.30
CA TYR A 5 17.34 6.78 -6.35
C TYR A 5 18.58 5.90 -6.11
N ASP A 6 19.69 6.48 -5.68
CA ASP A 6 20.90 5.73 -5.31
C ASP A 6 20.62 4.72 -4.18
N LYS A 7 19.85 5.14 -3.17
CA LYS A 7 19.40 4.26 -2.08
C LYS A 7 18.52 3.13 -2.62
N LEU A 8 17.56 3.44 -3.49
CA LEU A 8 16.66 2.46 -4.10
C LEU A 8 17.45 1.42 -4.91
N LEU A 9 18.44 1.84 -5.70
CA LEU A 9 19.28 0.93 -6.47
C LEU A 9 20.13 0.02 -5.57
N LYS A 10 20.68 0.53 -4.47
CA LYS A 10 21.39 -0.30 -3.48
C LYS A 10 20.51 -1.37 -2.88
N CYS A 11 19.28 -1.01 -2.47
CA CYS A 11 18.31 -1.98 -1.98
C CYS A 11 18.00 -3.04 -3.05
N TYR A 12 17.82 -2.62 -4.30
CA TYR A 12 17.52 -3.53 -5.40
C TYR A 12 18.67 -4.51 -5.68
N GLU A 13 19.90 -4.03 -5.72
CA GLU A 13 21.08 -4.90 -5.89
C GLU A 13 21.25 -5.87 -4.70
N SER A 14 20.96 -5.42 -3.48
CA SER A 14 20.97 -6.29 -2.29
C SER A 14 19.95 -7.42 -2.40
N VAL A 15 18.75 -7.14 -2.93
CA VAL A 15 17.74 -8.19 -3.18
C VAL A 15 18.19 -9.14 -4.27
N LYS A 16 18.66 -8.65 -5.42
CA LYS A 16 19.09 -9.47 -6.55
C LYS A 16 20.20 -10.47 -6.21
N GLN A 17 21.08 -10.11 -5.27
CA GLN A 17 22.15 -11.01 -4.82
C GLN A 17 21.64 -12.20 -4.01
N LYS A 18 20.43 -12.08 -3.42
CA LYS A 18 19.87 -13.06 -2.48
C LYS A 18 18.69 -13.83 -3.07
N ILE A 19 17.95 -13.21 -3.98
CA ILE A 19 16.66 -13.69 -4.49
C ILE A 19 16.70 -13.73 -6.02
N ASP A 20 16.57 -14.93 -6.57
CA ASP A 20 16.36 -15.15 -8.01
C ASP A 20 14.89 -15.46 -8.27
N PHE A 21 14.04 -14.43 -8.14
CA PHE A 21 12.60 -14.52 -8.33
C PHE A 21 12.08 -13.22 -8.95
N ARG A 22 11.21 -13.32 -9.96
CA ARG A 22 10.62 -12.16 -10.64
C ARG A 22 9.11 -12.16 -10.44
N PRO A 23 8.57 -11.34 -9.53
CA PRO A 23 7.14 -11.22 -9.31
C PRO A 23 6.46 -10.46 -10.45
N GLU A 24 5.19 -10.78 -10.71
CA GLU A 24 4.30 -9.98 -11.56
C GLU A 24 3.37 -9.09 -10.71
N VAL A 25 2.99 -9.56 -9.53
CA VAL A 25 2.12 -8.83 -8.61
C VAL A 25 2.85 -8.60 -7.29
N ALA A 26 2.77 -7.38 -6.79
CA ALA A 26 3.18 -7.01 -5.45
C ALA A 26 1.94 -6.90 -4.54
N ILE A 27 2.00 -7.50 -3.36
CA ILE A 27 0.93 -7.46 -2.37
C ILE A 27 1.45 -6.80 -1.10
N VAL A 28 0.78 -5.77 -0.61
CA VAL A 28 1.10 -5.15 0.68
C VAL A 28 0.05 -5.52 1.70
N LEU A 29 0.43 -6.31 2.70
CA LEU A 29 -0.46 -6.72 3.78
C LEU A 29 -0.57 -5.63 4.85
N GLY A 30 -1.77 -5.12 5.01
CA GLY A 30 -2.11 -4.20 6.09
C GLY A 30 -2.24 -4.88 7.45
N SER A 31 -2.43 -4.07 8.48
CA SER A 31 -2.61 -4.56 9.86
C SER A 31 -3.80 -5.53 9.95
N GLY A 32 -3.57 -6.68 10.58
CA GLY A 32 -4.57 -7.75 10.74
C GLY A 32 -4.67 -8.72 9.55
N LEU A 33 -4.00 -8.44 8.41
CA LEU A 33 -4.05 -9.28 7.21
C LEU A 33 -2.79 -10.14 7.03
N GLY A 34 -1.89 -10.14 8.01
CA GLY A 34 -0.61 -10.87 7.94
C GLY A 34 -0.75 -12.38 7.73
N ASP A 35 -1.87 -12.97 8.12
CA ASP A 35 -2.12 -14.41 7.98
C ASP A 35 -2.37 -14.84 6.53
N TYR A 36 -2.78 -13.93 5.64
CA TYR A 36 -2.89 -14.21 4.21
C TYR A 36 -1.57 -14.72 3.61
N ALA A 37 -0.44 -14.35 4.20
CA ALA A 37 0.86 -14.86 3.78
C ALA A 37 0.99 -16.40 3.88
N ASN A 38 0.15 -17.06 4.68
CA ASN A 38 0.14 -18.52 4.82
C ASN A 38 -0.50 -19.22 3.59
N ASP A 39 -1.26 -18.47 2.78
CA ASP A 39 -1.88 -19.00 1.55
C ASP A 39 -0.94 -18.89 0.34
N ILE A 40 0.22 -18.25 0.49
CA ILE A 40 1.24 -18.15 -0.55
C ILE A 40 2.07 -19.44 -0.56
N ARG A 41 2.21 -20.05 -1.73
CA ARG A 41 3.20 -21.12 -1.94
C ARG A 41 4.59 -20.48 -1.98
N VAL A 42 5.25 -20.45 -0.82
CA VAL A 42 6.51 -19.73 -0.60
C VAL A 42 7.67 -20.41 -1.32
N GLU A 43 8.44 -19.63 -2.09
CA GLU A 43 9.70 -20.02 -2.72
C GLU A 43 10.91 -19.44 -1.97
N ALA A 44 10.79 -18.20 -1.47
CA ALA A 44 11.84 -17.53 -0.70
C ALA A 44 11.27 -16.48 0.24
N GLU A 45 12.03 -16.16 1.28
CA GLU A 45 11.76 -15.05 2.18
C GLU A 45 13.02 -14.17 2.32
N LEU A 46 12.83 -12.87 2.52
CA LEU A 46 13.92 -11.92 2.73
C LEU A 46 13.54 -10.93 3.84
N ASP A 47 14.28 -10.98 4.94
CA ASP A 47 14.13 -10.03 6.05
C ASP A 47 14.57 -8.62 5.63
N TYR A 48 13.89 -7.59 6.10
CA TYR A 48 14.24 -6.20 5.78
C TYR A 48 15.63 -5.81 6.30
N HIS A 49 16.07 -6.39 7.42
CA HIS A 49 17.41 -6.18 7.95
C HIS A 49 18.52 -6.71 7.03
N ASP A 50 18.18 -7.64 6.15
CA ASP A 50 19.09 -8.21 5.16
C ASP A 50 19.21 -7.37 3.89
N ILE A 51 18.45 -6.28 3.76
CA ILE A 51 18.48 -5.37 2.62
C ILE A 51 19.19 -4.08 3.05
N GLU A 52 20.33 -3.77 2.43
CA GLU A 52 21.16 -2.62 2.80
C GLU A 52 20.38 -1.29 2.71
N GLY A 53 20.24 -0.62 3.86
CA GLY A 53 19.59 0.69 3.96
C GLY A 53 18.06 0.69 3.85
N PHE A 54 17.42 -0.49 3.86
CA PHE A 54 15.97 -0.62 3.80
C PHE A 54 15.33 -0.20 5.14
N PRO A 55 14.16 0.47 5.13
CA PRO A 55 13.46 0.84 6.36
C PRO A 55 12.84 -0.39 7.02
N VAL A 56 12.90 -0.44 8.33
CA VAL A 56 12.32 -1.54 9.14
C VAL A 56 11.17 -1.01 9.96
N SER A 57 10.01 -1.67 9.90
CA SER A 57 8.86 -1.26 10.70
C SER A 57 9.12 -1.43 12.20
N THR A 58 8.75 -0.43 12.96
CA THR A 58 8.83 -0.43 14.44
C THR A 58 7.50 -0.83 15.09
N VAL A 59 6.47 -1.09 14.28
CA VAL A 59 5.12 -1.41 14.75
C VAL A 59 5.08 -2.87 15.23
N PRO A 60 4.64 -3.13 16.48
CA PRO A 60 4.50 -4.50 16.98
C PRO A 60 3.59 -5.36 16.07
N GLY A 61 4.03 -6.59 15.77
CA GLY A 61 3.30 -7.52 14.91
C GLY A 61 3.62 -7.39 13.42
N HIS A 62 4.43 -6.42 13.01
CA HIS A 62 4.96 -6.36 11.65
C HIS A 62 6.22 -7.24 11.56
N ALA A 63 6.15 -8.31 10.75
CA ALA A 63 7.23 -9.28 10.64
C ALA A 63 8.47 -8.72 9.94
N GLY A 64 8.33 -7.63 9.17
CA GLY A 64 9.46 -6.95 8.52
C GLY A 64 10.17 -7.79 7.46
N LYS A 65 9.41 -8.45 6.56
CA LYS A 65 9.99 -9.28 5.50
C LYS A 65 9.20 -9.24 4.19
N PHE A 66 9.91 -9.52 3.10
CA PHE A 66 9.30 -9.90 1.83
C PHE A 66 9.15 -11.42 1.74
N ILE A 67 8.03 -11.86 1.19
CA ILE A 67 7.74 -13.27 0.88
C ILE A 67 7.57 -13.35 -0.63
N PHE A 68 8.36 -14.21 -1.28
CA PHE A 68 8.31 -14.48 -2.71
C PHE A 68 7.69 -15.85 -2.93
N GLY A 69 6.75 -15.95 -3.85
CA GLY A 69 6.08 -17.22 -4.11
C GLY A 69 4.93 -17.06 -5.08
N TYR A 70 3.95 -17.93 -4.97
CA TYR A 70 2.83 -17.99 -5.90
C TYR A 70 1.49 -17.98 -5.17
N VAL A 71 0.54 -17.24 -5.73
CA VAL A 71 -0.89 -17.35 -5.42
C VAL A 71 -1.55 -17.98 -6.65
N GLY A 72 -2.00 -19.23 -6.52
CA GLY A 72 -2.26 -20.07 -7.70
C GLY A 72 -1.00 -20.20 -8.56
N GLU A 73 -1.08 -19.76 -9.82
CA GLU A 73 0.05 -19.75 -10.75
C GLU A 73 0.70 -18.36 -10.92
N VAL A 74 0.20 -17.34 -10.21
CA VAL A 74 0.69 -15.97 -10.33
C VAL A 74 1.90 -15.75 -9.43
N PRO A 75 3.07 -15.35 -9.97
CA PRO A 75 4.25 -15.05 -9.16
C PRO A 75 4.07 -13.73 -8.42
N VAL A 76 4.19 -13.77 -7.10
CA VAL A 76 3.94 -12.61 -6.22
C VAL A 76 5.14 -12.28 -5.34
N VAL A 77 5.30 -11.01 -5.01
CA VAL A 77 6.05 -10.56 -3.84
C VAL A 77 5.08 -9.98 -2.82
N CYS A 78 5.10 -10.53 -1.63
CA CYS A 78 4.23 -10.08 -0.54
C CYS A 78 5.05 -9.32 0.51
N MET A 79 4.68 -8.08 0.77
CA MET A 79 5.23 -7.24 1.84
C MET A 79 4.49 -7.52 3.14
N LYS A 80 5.13 -8.23 4.07
CA LYS A 80 4.62 -8.51 5.41
C LYS A 80 5.30 -7.60 6.44
N GLY A 81 4.70 -6.42 6.67
CA GLY A 81 5.25 -5.40 7.56
C GLY A 81 5.47 -4.06 6.83
N ARG A 82 4.40 -3.26 6.75
CA ARG A 82 4.42 -1.92 6.16
C ARG A 82 5.15 -0.94 7.07
N VAL A 83 5.89 -0.02 6.46
CA VAL A 83 6.48 1.14 7.13
C VAL A 83 5.51 2.32 7.02
N HIS A 84 5.34 3.09 8.10
CA HIS A 84 4.41 4.21 8.14
C HIS A 84 5.14 5.54 8.39
N TYR A 85 4.53 6.63 7.91
CA TYR A 85 5.08 7.96 8.10
C TYR A 85 5.18 8.36 9.58
N TYR A 86 4.22 7.95 10.41
CA TYR A 86 4.24 8.24 11.85
C TYR A 86 5.37 7.53 12.63
N GLU A 87 6.07 6.59 12.02
CA GLU A 87 7.27 5.97 12.61
C GLU A 87 8.50 6.89 12.55
N GLY A 88 8.37 8.09 11.93
CA GLY A 88 9.43 9.09 11.84
C GLY A 88 10.33 8.96 10.61
N TYR A 89 10.03 8.06 9.69
CA TYR A 89 10.73 7.94 8.43
C TYR A 89 10.41 9.10 7.48
N PRO A 90 11.39 9.60 6.71
CA PRO A 90 11.10 10.50 5.60
C PRO A 90 10.16 9.82 4.60
N ILE A 91 9.31 10.60 3.94
CA ILE A 91 8.30 10.06 3.03
C ILE A 91 8.91 9.22 1.89
N SER A 92 10.13 9.55 1.46
CA SER A 92 10.89 8.78 0.46
C SER A 92 11.18 7.36 0.92
N ASP A 93 11.39 7.14 2.21
CA ASP A 93 11.63 5.81 2.79
C ASP A 93 10.32 5.05 3.00
N VAL A 94 9.23 5.75 3.31
CA VAL A 94 7.90 5.14 3.43
C VAL A 94 7.46 4.50 2.11
N VAL A 95 7.75 5.14 0.97
CA VAL A 95 7.40 4.62 -0.37
C VAL A 95 8.51 3.79 -1.04
N LEU A 96 9.68 3.69 -0.40
CA LEU A 96 10.81 2.92 -0.94
C LEU A 96 10.45 1.44 -1.17
N PRO A 97 9.71 0.74 -0.27
CA PRO A 97 9.25 -0.62 -0.51
C PRO A 97 8.44 -0.77 -1.80
N THR A 98 7.48 0.13 -2.03
CA THR A 98 6.66 0.15 -3.24
C THR A 98 7.51 0.28 -4.50
N ARG A 99 8.47 1.22 -4.49
CA ARG A 99 9.40 1.42 -5.60
C ARG A 99 10.30 0.21 -5.82
N LEU A 100 10.75 -0.41 -4.74
CA LEU A 100 11.59 -1.61 -4.81
C LEU A 100 10.84 -2.79 -5.44
N MET A 101 9.59 -3.05 -5.03
CA MET A 101 8.77 -4.11 -5.62
C MET A 101 8.54 -3.91 -7.12
N LYS A 102 8.38 -2.67 -7.57
CA LYS A 102 8.33 -2.35 -9.01
C LYS A 102 9.64 -2.70 -9.72
N LEU A 103 10.80 -2.36 -9.16
CA LEU A 103 12.09 -2.71 -9.75
C LEU A 103 12.34 -4.23 -9.79
N MET A 104 11.81 -4.99 -8.82
CA MET A 104 11.85 -6.45 -8.83
C MET A 104 11.06 -7.06 -10.01
N GLY A 105 10.14 -6.31 -10.63
CA GLY A 105 9.38 -6.74 -11.80
C GLY A 105 7.86 -6.67 -11.66
N ALA A 106 7.33 -6.31 -10.50
CA ALA A 106 5.90 -6.19 -10.29
C ALA A 106 5.28 -5.15 -11.25
N LYS A 107 4.22 -5.56 -11.93
CA LYS A 107 3.43 -4.71 -12.85
C LYS A 107 2.17 -4.19 -12.18
N VAL A 108 1.61 -5.00 -11.28
CA VAL A 108 0.41 -4.72 -10.49
C VAL A 108 0.80 -4.59 -9.02
N LEU A 109 0.27 -3.59 -8.34
CA LEU A 109 0.41 -3.41 -6.90
C LEU A 109 -0.96 -3.53 -6.24
N PHE A 110 -1.10 -4.51 -5.36
CA PHE A 110 -2.27 -4.72 -4.53
C PHE A 110 -1.99 -4.24 -3.11
N LEU A 111 -2.65 -3.14 -2.72
CA LEU A 111 -2.50 -2.53 -1.40
C LEU A 111 -3.68 -2.92 -0.52
N THR A 112 -3.41 -3.39 0.68
CA THR A 112 -4.43 -3.59 1.70
C THR A 112 -4.12 -2.78 2.95
N ASN A 113 -5.14 -2.39 3.70
CA ASN A 113 -4.98 -1.73 4.99
C ASN A 113 -6.16 -2.03 5.92
N ALA A 114 -6.03 -1.67 7.19
CA ALA A 114 -7.15 -1.54 8.09
C ALA A 114 -7.46 -0.06 8.29
N SER A 115 -8.71 0.34 8.12
CA SER A 115 -9.15 1.74 8.14
C SER A 115 -10.32 1.99 9.07
N GLY A 116 -10.54 3.24 9.43
CA GLY A 116 -11.75 3.69 10.10
C GLY A 116 -12.84 4.01 9.08
N GLY A 117 -14.01 3.41 9.19
CA GLY A 117 -15.17 3.77 8.38
C GLY A 117 -15.75 5.11 8.80
N ILE A 118 -16.00 5.99 7.84
CA ILE A 118 -16.65 7.30 8.01
C ILE A 118 -18.07 7.24 7.46
N ASN A 119 -18.27 6.52 6.35
CA ASN A 119 -19.58 6.35 5.76
C ASN A 119 -20.50 5.60 6.75
N PRO A 120 -21.66 6.17 7.11
CA PRO A 120 -22.57 5.57 8.12
C PRO A 120 -23.21 4.25 7.67
N SER A 121 -23.14 3.91 6.40
CA SER A 121 -23.62 2.62 5.87
C SER A 121 -22.60 1.49 6.01
N PHE A 122 -21.37 1.79 6.46
CA PHE A 122 -20.31 0.80 6.65
C PHE A 122 -20.37 0.22 8.07
N THR A 123 -20.06 -1.06 8.18
CA THR A 123 -19.97 -1.80 9.44
C THR A 123 -18.57 -2.38 9.61
N ALA A 124 -18.19 -2.63 10.87
CA ALA A 124 -16.92 -3.31 11.15
C ALA A 124 -16.90 -4.69 10.47
N GLY A 125 -15.81 -4.99 9.77
CA GLY A 125 -15.66 -6.22 8.99
C GLY A 125 -16.04 -6.11 7.52
N ASP A 126 -16.63 -5.00 7.07
CA ASP A 126 -16.84 -4.77 5.64
C ASP A 126 -15.50 -4.70 4.89
N PHE A 127 -15.51 -5.12 3.64
CA PHE A 127 -14.46 -4.82 2.68
C PHE A 127 -14.85 -3.62 1.83
N MET A 128 -13.92 -2.68 1.64
CA MET A 128 -14.13 -1.53 0.77
C MET A 128 -13.06 -1.52 -0.34
N MET A 129 -13.47 -1.38 -1.58
CA MET A 129 -12.58 -1.06 -2.69
C MET A 129 -12.40 0.46 -2.78
N LEU A 130 -11.16 0.94 -2.88
CA LEU A 130 -10.89 2.34 -3.14
C LEU A 130 -11.17 2.66 -4.60
N THR A 131 -12.03 3.64 -4.82
CA THR A 131 -12.28 4.22 -6.16
C THR A 131 -11.50 5.52 -6.36
N ASP A 132 -11.21 6.23 -5.27
CA ASP A 132 -10.41 7.46 -5.28
C ASP A 132 -9.82 7.73 -3.89
N HIS A 133 -9.01 8.79 -3.79
CA HIS A 133 -8.40 9.16 -2.52
C HIS A 133 -8.26 10.68 -2.32
N VAL A 134 -8.12 11.06 -1.05
CA VAL A 134 -7.76 12.42 -0.61
C VAL A 134 -6.40 12.38 0.08
N SER A 135 -5.42 13.13 -0.45
CA SER A 135 -4.04 13.21 0.06
C SER A 135 -3.65 14.64 0.45
N LEU A 136 -4.46 15.29 1.28
CA LEU A 136 -4.20 16.69 1.70
C LEU A 136 -3.31 16.79 2.94
N TRP A 137 -3.27 15.78 3.77
CA TRP A 137 -2.62 15.83 5.09
C TRP A 137 -1.31 15.03 5.17
N ALA A 138 -1.11 14.06 4.29
CA ALA A 138 0.15 13.34 4.20
C ALA A 138 1.11 14.04 3.21
N PRO A 139 2.43 14.08 3.47
CA PRO A 139 3.39 14.64 2.51
C PRO A 139 3.35 13.89 1.17
N ASN A 140 3.31 14.62 0.07
CA ASN A 140 3.37 14.00 -1.26
C ASN A 140 4.80 13.42 -1.50
N PRO A 141 4.94 12.13 -1.86
CA PRO A 141 6.24 11.47 -2.01
C PRO A 141 7.03 11.94 -3.25
N LEU A 142 6.43 12.79 -4.09
CA LEU A 142 7.06 13.34 -5.29
C LEU A 142 7.63 14.76 -5.06
N ILE A 143 7.54 15.32 -3.84
CA ILE A 143 8.13 16.61 -3.52
C ILE A 143 9.67 16.50 -3.60
N GLY A 144 10.28 17.47 -4.25
CA GLY A 144 11.72 17.55 -4.48
C GLY A 144 12.10 17.47 -5.96
N ALA A 145 13.36 17.17 -6.25
CA ALA A 145 13.81 16.94 -7.62
C ALA A 145 13.18 15.67 -8.20
N ASN A 146 12.73 15.74 -9.44
CA ASN A 146 12.19 14.55 -10.10
C ASN A 146 13.27 13.46 -10.24
N ILE A 147 12.83 12.22 -10.24
CA ILE A 147 13.65 11.03 -10.56
C ILE A 147 13.09 10.52 -11.90
N ASP A 148 13.69 11.01 -12.99
CA ASP A 148 13.19 10.77 -14.36
C ASP A 148 13.16 9.27 -14.71
N GLU A 149 14.03 8.48 -14.09
CA GLU A 149 14.08 7.03 -14.23
C GLU A 149 12.83 6.31 -13.62
N LEU A 150 12.12 6.99 -12.72
CA LEU A 150 10.91 6.45 -12.07
C LEU A 150 9.63 6.96 -12.72
N GLY A 151 9.63 8.12 -13.37
CA GLY A 151 8.46 8.67 -14.02
C GLY A 151 8.52 10.16 -14.28
N VAL A 152 7.41 10.67 -14.83
CA VAL A 152 7.28 12.07 -15.21
C VAL A 152 7.14 12.99 -13.99
N ARG A 153 7.57 14.25 -14.13
CA ARG A 153 7.51 15.25 -13.03
C ARG A 153 6.09 15.50 -12.50
N PHE A 154 5.09 15.46 -13.37
CA PHE A 154 3.68 15.73 -13.07
C PHE A 154 2.83 14.55 -13.58
N PRO A 155 2.75 13.44 -12.82
CA PRO A 155 1.90 12.32 -13.21
C PRO A 155 0.42 12.70 -13.10
N ASP A 156 -0.38 12.19 -14.01
CA ASP A 156 -1.83 12.30 -13.95
C ASP A 156 -2.36 11.39 -12.84
N MET A 157 -3.24 11.94 -11.99
CA MET A 157 -3.88 11.22 -10.88
C MET A 157 -5.36 10.93 -11.13
N THR A 158 -5.86 11.14 -12.36
CA THR A 158 -7.27 10.93 -12.69
C THR A 158 -7.68 9.45 -12.59
N HIS A 159 -6.78 8.54 -12.98
CA HIS A 159 -7.02 7.10 -12.98
C HIS A 159 -5.91 6.37 -12.20
N VAL A 160 -5.78 6.68 -10.90
CA VAL A 160 -4.78 6.02 -10.05
C VAL A 160 -5.14 4.55 -9.80
N TYR A 161 -6.43 4.29 -9.60
CA TYR A 161 -6.96 2.95 -9.38
C TYR A 161 -7.51 2.42 -10.70
N ASP A 162 -6.91 1.35 -11.21
CA ASP A 162 -7.19 0.78 -12.53
C ASP A 162 -8.61 0.23 -12.61
N GLU A 163 -9.37 0.66 -13.61
CA GLU A 163 -10.79 0.32 -13.78
C GLU A 163 -11.01 -1.16 -14.11
N ASP A 164 -10.14 -1.76 -14.90
CA ASP A 164 -10.23 -3.19 -15.26
C ASP A 164 -9.96 -4.05 -14.03
N LEU A 165 -8.99 -3.66 -13.19
CA LEU A 165 -8.72 -4.32 -11.92
C LEU A 165 -9.88 -4.14 -10.93
N GLN A 166 -10.53 -2.98 -10.89
CA GLN A 166 -11.72 -2.77 -10.07
C GLN A 166 -12.86 -3.72 -10.47
N GLU A 167 -13.08 -3.92 -11.78
CA GLU A 167 -14.12 -4.85 -12.25
C GLU A 167 -13.81 -6.29 -11.84
N LEU A 168 -12.57 -6.74 -11.99
CA LEU A 168 -12.14 -8.06 -11.52
C LEU A 168 -12.44 -8.28 -10.02
N ILE A 169 -12.33 -7.22 -9.21
CA ILE A 169 -12.64 -7.30 -7.79
C ILE A 169 -14.13 -7.43 -7.54
N ARG A 170 -14.94 -6.63 -8.26
CA ARG A 170 -16.39 -6.74 -8.15
C ARG A 170 -16.85 -8.16 -8.49
N GLU A 171 -16.29 -8.74 -9.56
CA GLU A 171 -16.57 -10.12 -9.95
C GLU A 171 -16.16 -11.11 -8.85
N ALA A 172 -14.92 -11.01 -8.35
CA ALA A 172 -14.41 -11.88 -7.30
C ALA A 172 -15.22 -11.77 -6.00
N ALA A 173 -15.58 -10.55 -5.60
CA ALA A 173 -16.41 -10.31 -4.42
C ALA A 173 -17.80 -10.94 -4.58
N LYS A 174 -18.40 -10.81 -5.76
CA LYS A 174 -19.70 -11.41 -6.09
C LYS A 174 -19.64 -12.94 -6.04
N GLU A 175 -18.59 -13.54 -6.61
CA GLU A 175 -18.39 -15.00 -6.59
C GLU A 175 -18.23 -15.53 -5.16
N GLN A 176 -17.59 -14.77 -4.28
CA GLN A 176 -17.39 -15.12 -2.88
C GLN A 176 -18.57 -14.72 -1.97
N GLY A 177 -19.62 -14.10 -2.51
CA GLY A 177 -20.75 -13.60 -1.73
C GLY A 177 -20.39 -12.46 -0.78
N ILE A 178 -19.32 -11.73 -1.05
CA ILE A 178 -18.86 -10.58 -0.25
C ILE A 178 -19.64 -9.34 -0.67
N ASN A 179 -20.26 -8.66 0.31
CA ASN A 179 -20.89 -7.35 0.10
C ASN A 179 -19.80 -6.26 0.05
N LEU A 180 -19.14 -6.15 -1.10
CA LEU A 180 -18.07 -5.18 -1.31
C LEU A 180 -18.64 -3.76 -1.25
N LYS A 181 -18.01 -2.91 -0.43
CA LYS A 181 -18.23 -1.47 -0.43
C LYS A 181 -17.25 -0.81 -1.40
N GLU A 182 -17.61 0.37 -1.88
CA GLU A 182 -16.74 1.20 -2.72
C GLU A 182 -16.72 2.61 -2.15
N GLY A 183 -15.59 3.30 -2.29
CA GLY A 183 -15.56 4.67 -1.78
C GLY A 183 -14.21 5.35 -1.81
N ILE A 184 -14.21 6.58 -1.32
CA ILE A 184 -13.07 7.49 -1.25
C ILE A 184 -12.35 7.32 0.09
N TYR A 185 -11.03 7.18 0.01
CA TYR A 185 -10.19 7.00 1.19
C TYR A 185 -9.31 8.22 1.44
N ALA A 186 -9.22 8.69 2.69
CA ALA A 186 -8.28 9.72 3.10
C ALA A 186 -7.10 9.15 3.87
N GLN A 187 -5.88 9.59 3.53
CA GLN A 187 -4.70 9.32 4.34
C GLN A 187 -4.35 10.51 5.22
N LEU A 188 -4.27 10.26 6.53
CA LEU A 188 -3.73 11.19 7.53
C LEU A 188 -2.34 10.73 7.97
N THR A 189 -1.62 11.60 8.68
CA THR A 189 -0.27 11.28 9.19
C THR A 189 -0.28 10.27 10.32
N GLY A 190 -1.30 10.30 11.20
CA GLY A 190 -1.22 9.65 12.50
C GLY A 190 -0.14 10.29 13.40
N PRO A 191 0.29 9.66 14.50
CA PRO A 191 -0.17 8.37 15.07
C PRO A 191 -1.48 8.46 15.86
N SER A 192 -1.98 9.68 16.18
CA SER A 192 -3.26 9.83 16.84
C SER A 192 -4.41 9.52 15.90
N PHE A 193 -5.49 8.92 16.43
CA PHE A 193 -6.74 8.83 15.72
C PHE A 193 -7.41 10.20 15.60
N GLU A 194 -8.31 10.30 14.65
CA GLU A 194 -9.03 11.52 14.31
C GLU A 194 -10.01 11.91 15.44
N SER A 195 -10.06 13.21 15.71
CA SER A 195 -11.09 13.77 16.58
C SER A 195 -12.48 13.70 15.92
N PRO A 196 -13.57 13.79 16.71
CA PRO A 196 -14.93 13.83 16.14
C PRO A 196 -15.16 14.99 15.16
N ALA A 197 -14.43 16.10 15.30
CA ALA A 197 -14.51 17.24 14.38
C ALA A 197 -13.85 16.93 13.05
N GLU A 198 -12.71 16.25 13.05
CA GLU A 198 -12.02 15.80 11.83
C GLU A 198 -12.85 14.77 11.08
N ILE A 199 -13.50 13.83 11.78
CA ILE A 199 -14.41 12.87 11.13
C ILE A 199 -15.57 13.59 10.44
N ARG A 200 -16.18 14.60 11.09
CA ARG A 200 -17.25 15.39 10.45
C ARG A 200 -16.75 16.20 9.25
N LEU A 201 -15.51 16.68 9.29
CA LEU A 201 -14.89 17.36 8.15
C LEU A 201 -14.68 16.40 6.99
N LEU A 202 -14.06 15.23 7.24
CA LEU A 202 -13.83 14.21 6.23
C LEU A 202 -15.14 13.75 5.57
N HIS A 203 -16.18 13.53 6.37
CA HIS A 203 -17.51 13.18 5.85
C HIS A 203 -18.09 14.26 4.92
N LYS A 204 -17.85 15.55 5.21
CA LYS A 204 -18.28 16.66 4.32
C LYS A 204 -17.46 16.74 3.02
N LEU A 205 -16.32 16.09 2.95
CA LEU A 205 -15.48 15.95 1.75
C LEU A 205 -15.78 14.64 1.01
N ASP A 206 -16.89 13.99 1.29
CA ASP A 206 -17.33 12.71 0.72
C ASP A 206 -16.31 11.56 0.93
N VAL A 207 -15.53 11.63 2.01
CA VAL A 207 -14.61 10.56 2.38
C VAL A 207 -15.37 9.44 3.10
N ASP A 208 -15.20 8.21 2.65
CA ASP A 208 -15.86 7.01 3.16
C ASP A 208 -15.05 6.26 4.22
N ALA A 209 -13.73 6.32 4.12
CA ALA A 209 -12.84 5.69 5.09
C ALA A 209 -11.53 6.48 5.28
N VAL A 210 -10.88 6.31 6.43
CA VAL A 210 -9.67 7.02 6.79
C VAL A 210 -8.63 6.09 7.42
N GLY A 211 -7.35 6.36 7.16
CA GLY A 211 -6.24 5.67 7.80
C GLY A 211 -4.93 6.41 7.62
N MET A 212 -3.82 5.71 7.90
CA MET A 212 -2.47 6.32 8.03
C MET A 212 -1.47 5.77 7.02
N SER A 213 -1.94 5.18 5.92
CA SER A 213 -1.10 4.54 4.89
C SER A 213 -1.79 4.54 3.54
N THR A 214 -1.17 3.90 2.54
CA THR A 214 -1.80 3.52 1.26
C THR A 214 -1.74 4.60 0.18
N VAL A 215 -2.18 5.85 0.44
CA VAL A 215 -2.26 6.86 -0.61
C VAL A 215 -0.88 7.29 -1.10
N VAL A 216 0.08 7.48 -0.21
CA VAL A 216 1.46 7.84 -0.61
C VAL A 216 2.12 6.72 -1.42
N GLU A 217 1.81 5.45 -1.10
CA GLU A 217 2.26 4.29 -1.86
C GLU A 217 1.58 4.24 -3.23
N ALA A 218 0.27 4.52 -3.29
CA ALA A 218 -0.48 4.62 -4.54
C ALA A 218 0.07 5.72 -5.45
N ILE A 219 0.36 6.91 -4.92
CA ILE A 219 0.99 8.00 -5.67
C ILE A 219 2.35 7.57 -6.24
N ALA A 220 3.19 6.93 -5.42
CA ALA A 220 4.51 6.47 -5.85
C ALA A 220 4.44 5.37 -6.92
N ALA A 221 3.49 4.44 -6.81
CA ALA A 221 3.28 3.37 -7.77
C ALA A 221 2.72 3.89 -9.10
N ASN A 222 1.74 4.79 -9.06
CA ASN A 222 1.19 5.45 -10.25
C ASN A 222 2.27 6.24 -10.99
N HIS A 223 3.13 6.98 -10.25
CA HIS A 223 4.28 7.67 -10.82
C HIS A 223 5.21 6.75 -11.62
N MET A 224 5.35 5.49 -11.19
CA MET A 224 6.18 4.47 -11.84
C MET A 224 5.41 3.62 -12.89
N GLY A 225 4.18 3.98 -13.23
CA GLY A 225 3.35 3.22 -14.17
C GLY A 225 3.02 1.80 -13.68
N CYS A 226 2.79 1.64 -12.39
CA CYS A 226 2.26 0.42 -11.82
C CYS A 226 0.73 0.47 -11.84
N LEU A 227 0.07 -0.58 -12.31
CA LEU A 227 -1.38 -0.71 -12.17
C LEU A 227 -1.72 -0.93 -10.70
N LEU A 228 -2.69 -0.19 -10.19
CA LEU A 228 -3.01 -0.14 -8.77
C LEU A 228 -4.37 -0.73 -8.45
N TYR A 229 -4.38 -1.48 -7.36
CA TYR A 229 -5.55 -2.04 -6.74
C TYR A 229 -5.51 -1.90 -5.22
N THR A 230 -6.64 -1.56 -4.57
CA THR A 230 -6.69 -1.39 -3.11
C THR A 230 -8.00 -1.86 -2.51
N SER A 231 -7.93 -2.66 -1.45
CA SER A 231 -9.10 -3.05 -0.65
C SER A 231 -8.78 -2.96 0.84
N PRO A 232 -9.19 -1.88 1.54
CA PRO A 232 -9.10 -1.79 2.99
C PRO A 232 -10.21 -2.58 3.68
N SER A 233 -9.91 -3.10 4.86
CA SER A 233 -10.89 -3.64 5.80
C SER A 233 -11.06 -2.66 6.96
N PRO A 234 -12.27 -2.14 7.25
CA PRO A 234 -12.50 -1.26 8.40
C PRO A 234 -12.21 -1.97 9.72
N ARG A 235 -11.45 -1.31 10.59
CA ARG A 235 -11.27 -1.76 11.97
C ARG A 235 -12.51 -1.48 12.79
N ASP A 236 -12.83 -2.40 13.69
CA ASP A 236 -13.80 -2.14 14.73
C ASP A 236 -13.29 -0.99 15.61
N ARG A 237 -13.96 0.17 15.56
CA ARG A 237 -13.79 1.23 16.52
C ARG A 237 -14.77 1.00 17.64
N SER A 238 -14.40 0.18 18.61
CA SER A 238 -15.01 0.27 19.93
C SER A 238 -14.57 1.62 20.53
N VAL A 239 -15.26 2.68 20.18
CA VAL A 239 -15.12 3.97 20.84
C VAL A 239 -15.95 3.88 22.09
N SER A 240 -15.27 3.75 23.20
CA SER A 240 -15.83 4.03 24.51
C SER A 240 -16.17 5.52 24.66
#